data_64a2234838eaebcf0cab613e4d159b65
#
_entry.id   64a2234838eaebcf0cab613e4d159b65
#
_cell.length_a   1.000
_cell.length_b   1.000
_cell.length_c   1.000
_cell.angle_alpha   90.00
_cell.angle_beta   90.00
_cell.angle_gamma   90.00
#
_symmetry.space_group_name_H-M   'P 1'
#
loop_
_entity.id
_entity.type
_entity.pdbx_description
1 polymer ?
#
loop_
_entity_poly.entity_id
_entity_poly.type
_entity_poly.pdbx_seq_one_letter_code
_entity_poly.pdbx_strand_id
1 'polypeptide(L)'
;MKKYLLIGCSVILGILIIQSGPFFEIKLSASAFFNNIFDIDFGGREELQHRIEELEKENEALRSMLVETSNDSIRSIKVYSSYPFNSRGEIAIAVGENMGIQPGDTVVYAGNILVGQVRNVFKTSSVVTTIFDPSWQIAVRIGSSEVDALMKGGNELTLSLIPQDIYLETGDSVMTADKNFPYGLELGFVGRIENAEGDVFQEAILEPAFKVKDLRNVAIYR
;
A
#
# COMPACT_ATOMS: atom_id res chain seq x y z
N MET A 1 10.79 38.80 -64.93
CA MET A 1 9.37 38.49 -65.19
C MET A 1 9.11 37.05 -65.58
N LYS A 2 9.86 36.41 -66.48
CA LYS A 2 9.61 35.01 -66.91
C LYS A 2 9.70 33.96 -65.80
N LYS A 3 10.55 34.11 -64.74
CA LYS A 3 10.68 33.17 -63.64
C LYS A 3 9.44 33.11 -62.73
N TYR A 4 8.80 34.22 -62.47
CA TYR A 4 7.60 34.28 -61.62
C TYR A 4 6.36 33.73 -62.34
N LEU A 5 6.33 33.84 -63.67
CA LEU A 5 5.26 33.24 -64.48
C LEU A 5 5.30 31.71 -64.46
N LEU A 6 6.51 31.11 -64.47
CA LEU A 6 6.70 29.68 -64.40
C LEU A 6 6.32 29.11 -62.99
N ILE A 7 6.64 29.84 -61.95
CA ILE A 7 6.24 29.45 -60.57
C ILE A 7 4.72 29.52 -60.39
N GLY A 8 4.09 30.58 -60.91
CA GLY A 8 2.63 30.72 -60.89
C GLY A 8 1.91 29.59 -61.66
N CYS A 9 2.40 29.22 -62.85
CA CYS A 9 1.85 28.09 -63.62
C CYS A 9 2.00 26.75 -62.91
N SER A 10 3.14 26.51 -62.21
CA SER A 10 3.33 25.25 -61.49
C SER A 10 2.41 25.13 -60.27
N VAL A 11 2.13 26.24 -59.58
CA VAL A 11 1.19 26.25 -58.44
C VAL A 11 -0.26 26.03 -58.91
N ILE A 12 -0.66 26.66 -60.02
CA ILE A 12 -2.00 26.48 -60.61
C ILE A 12 -2.18 25.05 -61.13
N LEU A 13 -1.15 24.45 -61.72
CA LEU A 13 -1.17 23.06 -62.17
C LEU A 13 -1.24 22.10 -61.00
N GLY A 14 -0.56 22.38 -59.91
CA GLY A 14 -0.64 21.63 -58.66
C GLY A 14 -2.05 21.63 -58.02
N ILE A 15 -2.71 22.81 -58.03
CA ILE A 15 -4.07 22.96 -57.50
C ILE A 15 -5.08 22.21 -58.40
N LEU A 16 -4.92 22.24 -59.74
CA LEU A 16 -5.76 21.50 -60.68
C LEU A 16 -5.61 19.97 -60.56
N ILE A 17 -4.43 19.48 -60.27
CA ILE A 17 -4.17 18.05 -60.02
C ILE A 17 -4.84 17.59 -58.72
N ILE A 18 -4.90 18.43 -57.70
CA ILE A 18 -5.55 18.12 -56.41
C ILE A 18 -7.08 18.10 -56.58
N GLN A 19 -7.65 18.78 -57.55
CA GLN A 19 -9.10 18.76 -57.83
C GLN A 19 -9.54 17.65 -58.81
N SER A 20 -8.63 16.89 -59.41
CA SER A 20 -8.97 15.79 -60.32
C SER A 20 -9.41 14.55 -59.51
N GLY A 21 -10.50 13.91 -59.94
CA GLY A 21 -11.25 12.86 -59.26
C GLY A 21 -10.52 11.71 -58.58
N PRO A 22 -9.35 11.21 -59.04
CA PRO A 22 -8.67 10.09 -58.40
C PRO A 22 -8.10 10.43 -57.01
N PHE A 23 -7.84 11.71 -56.71
CA PHE A 23 -7.35 12.13 -55.38
C PHE A 23 -8.48 12.29 -54.33
N PHE A 24 -9.72 12.37 -54.75
CA PHE A 24 -10.86 12.51 -53.86
C PHE A 24 -11.15 11.20 -53.09
N GLU A 25 -11.04 10.07 -53.75
CA GLU A 25 -11.20 8.73 -53.15
C GLU A 25 -10.10 8.44 -52.12
N ILE A 26 -8.88 8.88 -52.35
CA ILE A 26 -7.77 8.72 -51.43
C ILE A 26 -7.95 9.61 -50.17
N LYS A 27 -8.52 10.81 -50.31
CA LYS A 27 -8.85 11.66 -49.17
C LYS A 27 -9.95 11.09 -48.30
N LEU A 28 -10.98 10.48 -48.87
CA LEU A 28 -12.08 9.84 -48.16
C LEU A 28 -11.59 8.61 -47.38
N SER A 29 -10.74 7.78 -47.97
CA SER A 29 -10.18 6.62 -47.29
C SER A 29 -9.17 7.02 -46.19
N ALA A 30 -8.38 8.06 -46.39
CA ALA A 30 -7.47 8.58 -45.38
C ALA A 30 -8.20 9.20 -44.18
N SER A 31 -9.27 9.96 -44.41
CA SER A 31 -10.07 10.55 -43.31
C SER A 31 -10.81 9.50 -42.49
N ALA A 32 -11.32 8.43 -43.12
CA ALA A 32 -11.95 7.30 -42.46
C ALA A 32 -10.92 6.50 -41.63
N PHE A 33 -9.69 6.37 -42.11
CA PHE A 33 -8.62 5.67 -41.40
C PHE A 33 -8.11 6.51 -40.23
N PHE A 34 -8.00 7.81 -40.34
CA PHE A 34 -7.62 8.70 -39.24
C PHE A 34 -8.72 8.80 -38.19
N ASN A 35 -9.99 8.89 -38.53
CA ASN A 35 -11.08 8.87 -37.55
C ASN A 35 -11.11 7.54 -36.76
N ASN A 36 -10.88 6.41 -37.42
CA ASN A 36 -10.88 5.11 -36.74
C ASN A 36 -9.66 4.90 -35.80
N ILE A 37 -8.54 5.59 -36.02
CA ILE A 37 -7.37 5.56 -35.13
C ILE A 37 -7.55 6.52 -33.94
N PHE A 38 -8.22 7.66 -34.13
CA PHE A 38 -8.46 8.61 -33.05
C PHE A 38 -9.61 8.22 -32.14
N ASP A 39 -10.64 7.52 -32.62
CA ASP A 39 -11.77 7.05 -31.79
C ASP A 39 -11.42 5.91 -30.83
N ILE A 40 -10.32 5.18 -31.06
CA ILE A 40 -9.93 4.04 -30.20
C ILE A 40 -9.30 4.49 -28.87
N ASP A 41 -8.74 5.70 -28.77
CA ASP A 41 -7.94 6.11 -27.60
C ASP A 41 -8.61 7.16 -26.69
N PHE A 42 -9.68 7.81 -27.11
CA PHE A 42 -10.34 8.85 -26.31
C PHE A 42 -11.45 8.32 -25.39
N GLY A 43 -12.20 7.30 -25.80
CA GLY A 43 -13.27 6.71 -24.97
C GLY A 43 -12.75 6.02 -23.71
N GLY A 44 -11.61 5.34 -23.77
CA GLY A 44 -11.01 4.68 -22.62
C GLY A 44 -10.41 5.63 -21.57
N ARG A 45 -9.93 6.81 -22.01
CA ARG A 45 -9.38 7.80 -21.07
C ARG A 45 -10.45 8.53 -20.27
N GLU A 46 -11.56 8.88 -20.89
CA GLU A 46 -12.69 9.53 -20.21
C GLU A 46 -13.35 8.58 -19.20
N GLU A 47 -13.50 7.31 -19.56
CA GLU A 47 -14.04 6.29 -18.65
C GLU A 47 -13.12 6.03 -17.46
N LEU A 48 -11.80 5.95 -17.69
CA LEU A 48 -10.80 5.82 -16.62
C LEU A 48 -10.74 7.06 -15.73
N GLN A 49 -10.82 8.26 -16.28
CA GLN A 49 -10.87 9.49 -15.49
C GLN A 49 -12.12 9.56 -14.64
N HIS A 50 -13.28 9.21 -15.19
CA HIS A 50 -14.53 9.16 -14.43
C HIS A 50 -14.47 8.13 -13.30
N ARG A 51 -13.83 6.98 -13.54
CA ARG A 51 -13.63 5.93 -12.53
C ARG A 51 -12.66 6.36 -11.43
N ILE A 52 -11.61 7.10 -11.78
CA ILE A 52 -10.68 7.68 -10.80
C ILE A 52 -11.41 8.70 -9.91
N GLU A 53 -12.18 9.63 -10.50
CA GLU A 53 -12.98 10.60 -9.73
C GLU A 53 -14.01 9.93 -8.81
N GLU A 54 -14.66 8.86 -9.28
CA GLU A 54 -15.62 8.10 -8.49
C GLU A 54 -14.93 7.43 -7.29
N LEU A 55 -13.79 6.76 -7.53
CA LEU A 55 -12.99 6.12 -6.48
C LEU A 55 -12.39 7.13 -5.50
N GLU A 56 -11.98 8.30 -5.95
CA GLU A 56 -11.50 9.37 -5.08
C GLU A 56 -12.62 9.89 -4.17
N LYS A 57 -13.82 10.11 -4.68
CA LYS A 57 -15.01 10.51 -3.90
C LYS A 57 -15.42 9.43 -2.91
N GLU A 58 -15.40 8.15 -3.32
CA GLU A 58 -15.67 7.03 -2.43
C GLU A 58 -14.64 6.94 -1.30
N ASN A 59 -13.37 7.13 -1.63
CA ASN A 59 -12.27 7.14 -0.65
C ASN A 59 -12.39 8.32 0.34
N GLU A 60 -12.78 9.50 -0.13
CA GLU A 60 -13.05 10.66 0.70
C GLU A 60 -14.27 10.44 1.62
N ALA A 61 -15.34 9.86 1.09
CA ALA A 61 -16.53 9.51 1.87
C ALA A 61 -16.21 8.45 2.95
N LEU A 62 -15.48 7.40 2.59
CA LEU A 62 -15.04 6.38 3.55
C LEU A 62 -14.10 6.96 4.62
N ARG A 63 -13.18 7.85 4.25
CA ARG A 63 -12.32 8.56 5.21
C ARG A 63 -13.11 9.45 6.15
N SER A 64 -14.13 10.17 5.67
CA SER A 64 -14.97 11.00 6.51
C SER A 64 -15.80 10.17 7.49
N MET A 65 -16.33 9.01 7.07
CA MET A 65 -17.03 8.08 7.95
C MET A 65 -16.09 7.48 9.01
N LEU A 66 -14.86 7.17 8.66
CA LEU A 66 -13.84 6.70 9.62
C LEU A 66 -13.49 7.78 10.65
N VAL A 67 -13.40 9.05 10.23
CA VAL A 67 -13.13 10.19 11.13
C VAL A 67 -14.31 10.43 12.10
N GLU A 68 -15.56 10.28 11.65
CA GLU A 68 -16.74 10.40 12.53
C GLU A 68 -16.87 9.22 13.51
N THR A 69 -16.48 8.00 13.07
CA THR A 69 -16.55 6.81 13.93
C THR A 69 -15.36 6.70 14.90
N SER A 70 -14.23 7.36 14.57
CA SER A 70 -12.97 7.26 15.32
C SER A 70 -12.73 8.46 16.27
N ASN A 71 -13.77 9.06 16.82
CA ASN A 71 -13.65 10.24 17.69
C ASN A 71 -12.84 10.01 18.99
N ASP A 72 -12.27 8.81 19.19
CA ASP A 72 -11.50 8.50 20.41
C ASP A 72 -10.09 7.87 20.18
N SER A 73 -9.68 7.52 18.98
CA SER A 73 -8.53 6.60 18.88
C SER A 73 -7.39 6.97 17.94
N ILE A 74 -7.48 7.90 17.01
CA ILE A 74 -6.38 8.10 16.04
C ILE A 74 -5.81 9.51 16.11
N ARG A 75 -4.86 9.71 17.04
CA ARG A 75 -3.98 10.88 17.01
C ARG A 75 -2.70 10.50 16.28
N SER A 76 -2.34 11.26 15.24
CA SER A 76 -1.04 11.16 14.58
C SER A 76 0.07 11.57 15.54
N ILE A 77 0.75 10.59 16.12
CA ILE A 77 1.79 10.76 17.13
C ILE A 77 3.15 10.68 16.45
N LYS A 78 3.99 11.69 16.64
CA LYS A 78 5.33 11.70 16.06
C LYS A 78 6.23 10.65 16.69
N VAL A 79 6.96 9.92 15.87
CA VAL A 79 8.07 9.07 16.29
C VAL A 79 9.33 9.91 16.36
N TYR A 80 10.05 9.86 17.48
CA TYR A 80 11.34 10.51 17.58
C TYR A 80 12.36 9.86 16.63
N SER A 81 13.38 10.63 16.23
CA SER A 81 14.42 10.13 15.34
C SER A 81 15.03 8.84 15.87
N SER A 82 15.17 7.86 14.99
CA SER A 82 15.71 6.55 15.34
C SER A 82 17.21 6.52 15.60
N TYR A 83 17.92 7.61 15.31
CA TYR A 83 19.39 7.67 15.52
C TYR A 83 19.75 8.67 16.61
N PRO A 84 20.58 8.29 17.59
CA PRO A 84 21.14 6.96 17.91
C PRO A 84 20.27 6.13 18.86
N PHE A 85 19.04 6.55 19.18
CA PHE A 85 18.28 6.10 20.35
C PHE A 85 17.21 5.04 20.04
N ASN A 86 16.78 4.84 18.81
CA ASN A 86 15.83 3.79 18.46
C ASN A 86 16.58 2.61 17.85
N SER A 87 16.50 1.48 18.49
CA SER A 87 16.83 0.20 17.87
C SER A 87 15.66 -0.27 17.00
N ARG A 88 15.88 -1.34 16.23
CA ARG A 88 14.78 -1.95 15.47
C ARG A 88 13.69 -2.51 16.39
N GLY A 89 14.07 -2.97 17.60
CA GLY A 89 13.16 -3.52 18.60
C GLY A 89 12.42 -2.48 19.44
N GLU A 90 12.90 -1.21 19.50
CA GLU A 90 12.29 -0.18 20.33
C GLU A 90 12.24 1.16 19.60
N ILE A 91 11.14 1.91 19.74
CA ILE A 91 10.99 3.28 19.27
C ILE A 91 10.47 4.18 20.38
N ALA A 92 10.81 5.46 20.34
CA ALA A 92 10.27 6.49 21.22
C ALA A 92 9.22 7.33 20.48
N ILE A 93 8.09 7.58 21.14
CA ILE A 93 6.97 8.38 20.62
C ILE A 93 6.74 9.62 21.47
N ALA A 94 6.28 10.71 20.81
CA ALA A 94 6.11 12.04 21.42
C ALA A 94 4.76 12.19 22.14
N VAL A 95 4.42 11.21 23.00
CA VAL A 95 3.20 11.22 23.83
C VAL A 95 3.45 10.41 25.09
N GLY A 96 2.86 10.82 26.20
CA GLY A 96 3.07 10.19 27.50
C GLY A 96 1.86 10.29 28.44
N GLU A 97 2.10 10.24 29.76
CA GLU A 97 1.07 10.29 30.80
C GLU A 97 0.12 11.48 30.64
N ASN A 98 0.66 12.65 30.26
CA ASN A 98 -0.13 13.87 30.06
C ASN A 98 -1.23 13.76 29.02
N MET A 99 -1.18 12.74 28.16
CA MET A 99 -2.19 12.43 27.15
C MET A 99 -2.92 11.10 27.43
N GLY A 100 -2.76 10.57 28.64
CA GLY A 100 -3.45 9.37 29.09
C GLY A 100 -2.91 8.07 28.51
N ILE A 101 -1.64 8.05 28.04
CA ILE A 101 -0.98 6.82 27.57
C ILE A 101 -0.66 5.93 28.75
N GLN A 102 -0.86 4.64 28.55
CA GLN A 102 -0.59 3.61 29.55
C GLN A 102 0.33 2.51 29.00
N PRO A 103 1.13 1.86 29.85
CA PRO A 103 1.82 0.63 29.46
C PRO A 103 0.79 -0.41 29.00
N GLY A 104 1.09 -1.08 27.91
CA GLY A 104 0.17 -2.04 27.28
C GLY A 104 -0.68 -1.45 26.14
N ASP A 105 -0.70 -0.13 25.95
CA ASP A 105 -1.42 0.47 24.80
C ASP A 105 -0.84 -0.05 23.48
N THR A 106 -1.72 -0.44 22.56
CA THR A 106 -1.34 -0.94 21.23
C THR A 106 -0.98 0.21 20.31
N VAL A 107 0.15 0.10 19.62
CA VAL A 107 0.63 1.10 18.68
C VAL A 107 0.47 0.59 17.25
N VAL A 108 -0.17 1.39 16.39
CA VAL A 108 -0.43 1.05 14.98
C VAL A 108 0.12 2.10 14.02
N TYR A 109 0.36 1.67 12.80
CA TYR A 109 0.74 2.50 11.65
C TYR A 109 -0.33 2.40 10.56
N ALA A 110 -0.57 3.48 9.84
CA ALA A 110 -1.55 3.54 8.74
C ALA A 110 -2.97 3.03 9.11
N GLY A 111 -3.32 3.06 10.40
CA GLY A 111 -4.66 2.73 10.91
C GLY A 111 -4.83 1.27 11.36
N ASN A 112 -4.23 0.30 10.70
CA ASN A 112 -4.44 -1.12 10.97
C ASN A 112 -3.17 -1.98 11.04
N ILE A 113 -1.98 -1.43 10.82
CA ILE A 113 -0.73 -2.19 10.86
C ILE A 113 -0.17 -2.16 12.27
N LEU A 114 0.02 -3.32 12.90
CA LEU A 114 0.59 -3.43 14.24
C LEU A 114 2.08 -3.06 14.21
N VAL A 115 2.45 -2.03 14.98
CA VAL A 115 3.85 -1.63 15.19
C VAL A 115 4.42 -2.29 16.43
N GLY A 116 3.64 -2.32 17.51
CA GLY A 116 4.10 -2.84 18.79
C GLY A 116 3.20 -2.41 19.95
N GLN A 117 3.77 -2.40 21.16
CA GLN A 117 3.08 -2.08 22.39
C GLN A 117 3.89 -1.10 23.24
N VAL A 118 3.20 -0.17 23.91
CA VAL A 118 3.82 0.76 24.85
C VAL A 118 4.37 -0.02 26.05
N ARG A 119 5.67 0.09 26.29
CA ARG A 119 6.37 -0.56 27.39
C ARG A 119 6.56 0.37 28.58
N ASN A 120 7.13 1.54 28.33
CA ASN A 120 7.42 2.53 29.35
C ASN A 120 6.77 3.85 29.00
N VAL A 121 6.18 4.51 30.00
CA VAL A 121 5.53 5.81 29.83
C VAL A 121 6.23 6.84 30.71
N PHE A 122 6.58 7.97 30.11
CA PHE A 122 7.08 9.16 30.78
C PHE A 122 6.06 10.30 30.68
N LYS A 123 6.34 11.42 31.30
CA LYS A 123 5.40 12.54 31.34
C LYS A 123 4.94 13.04 29.95
N THR A 124 5.88 13.11 28.96
CA THR A 124 5.63 13.67 27.62
C THR A 124 6.07 12.75 26.48
N SER A 125 6.56 11.57 26.78
CA SER A 125 7.06 10.58 25.81
C SER A 125 6.80 9.18 26.30
N SER A 126 6.85 8.20 25.39
CA SER A 126 6.75 6.79 25.72
C SER A 126 7.71 5.97 24.86
N VAL A 127 8.11 4.81 25.39
CA VAL A 127 8.90 3.80 24.68
C VAL A 127 7.97 2.67 24.27
N VAL A 128 8.04 2.32 23.00
CA VAL A 128 7.26 1.24 22.40
C VAL A 128 8.19 0.10 22.04
N THR A 129 7.89 -1.11 22.51
CA THR A 129 8.51 -2.33 22.03
C THR A 129 7.84 -2.72 20.72
N THR A 130 8.63 -2.85 19.64
CA THR A 130 8.11 -3.18 18.33
C THR A 130 8.05 -4.69 18.11
N ILE A 131 7.32 -5.12 17.05
CA ILE A 131 7.26 -6.51 16.63
C ILE A 131 8.64 -7.11 16.26
N PHE A 132 9.67 -6.29 16.11
CA PHE A 132 11.04 -6.72 15.81
C PHE A 132 11.90 -7.00 17.04
N ASP A 133 11.36 -6.79 18.24
CA ASP A 133 12.10 -7.15 19.47
C ASP A 133 12.26 -8.68 19.56
N PRO A 134 13.46 -9.20 19.87
CA PRO A 134 13.68 -10.65 19.97
C PRO A 134 12.82 -11.35 21.04
N SER A 135 12.34 -10.62 22.05
CA SER A 135 11.43 -11.15 23.08
C SER A 135 9.96 -11.13 22.65
N TRP A 136 9.65 -10.53 21.48
CA TRP A 136 8.28 -10.41 21.01
C TRP A 136 7.72 -11.75 20.56
N GLN A 137 6.53 -12.09 21.07
CA GLN A 137 5.76 -13.25 20.62
C GLN A 137 4.28 -12.89 20.62
N ILE A 138 3.57 -13.28 19.58
CA ILE A 138 2.14 -13.00 19.41
C ILE A 138 1.47 -14.12 18.61
N ALA A 139 0.27 -14.52 19.02
CA ALA A 139 -0.58 -15.41 18.24
C ALA A 139 -1.11 -14.67 17.00
N VAL A 140 -1.07 -15.32 15.87
CA VAL A 140 -1.46 -14.75 14.56
C VAL A 140 -2.33 -15.72 13.78
N ARG A 141 -3.03 -15.21 12.77
CA ARG A 141 -3.73 -15.98 11.75
C ARG A 141 -3.20 -15.64 10.38
N ILE A 142 -3.09 -16.68 9.54
CA ILE A 142 -2.49 -16.61 8.22
C ILE A 142 -3.55 -16.92 7.17
N GLY A 143 -3.64 -16.04 6.15
CA GLY A 143 -4.43 -16.21 4.96
C GLY A 143 -5.95 -16.24 5.18
N SER A 144 -6.68 -16.52 4.13
CA SER A 144 -8.14 -16.64 4.15
C SER A 144 -8.65 -17.89 4.88
N SER A 145 -7.78 -18.89 5.04
CA SER A 145 -8.07 -20.12 5.81
C SER A 145 -7.90 -19.95 7.30
N GLU A 146 -7.49 -18.75 7.75
CA GLU A 146 -7.30 -18.40 9.17
C GLU A 146 -6.43 -19.40 9.96
N VAL A 147 -5.29 -19.79 9.39
CA VAL A 147 -4.38 -20.76 10.00
C VAL A 147 -3.73 -20.17 11.23
N ASP A 148 -3.89 -20.79 12.39
CA ASP A 148 -3.26 -20.34 13.62
C ASP A 148 -1.76 -20.58 13.61
N ALA A 149 -0.98 -19.57 14.03
CA ALA A 149 0.47 -19.62 14.12
C ALA A 149 0.98 -18.76 15.26
N LEU A 150 2.26 -18.95 15.62
CA LEU A 150 2.97 -18.09 16.55
C LEU A 150 4.02 -17.27 15.81
N MET A 151 3.88 -15.95 15.82
CA MET A 151 4.89 -15.03 15.31
C MET A 151 5.90 -14.70 16.40
N LYS A 152 7.19 -14.77 16.06
CA LYS A 152 8.31 -14.36 16.90
C LYS A 152 9.07 -13.21 16.27
N GLY A 153 9.42 -12.23 17.10
CA GLY A 153 10.26 -11.09 16.76
C GLY A 153 11.73 -11.47 16.56
N GLY A 154 12.52 -10.52 16.10
CA GLY A 154 13.95 -10.67 15.90
C GLY A 154 14.46 -9.99 14.64
N ASN A 155 15.64 -10.37 14.20
CA ASN A 155 16.21 -9.88 12.94
C ASN A 155 15.38 -10.31 11.73
N GLU A 156 14.89 -11.52 11.75
CA GLU A 156 13.85 -12.05 10.88
C GLU A 156 12.63 -12.37 11.73
N LEU A 157 11.46 -12.02 11.25
CA LEU A 157 10.20 -12.33 11.89
C LEU A 157 9.79 -13.73 11.47
N THR A 158 9.68 -14.65 12.43
CA THR A 158 9.42 -16.07 12.14
C THR A 158 8.00 -16.43 12.52
N LEU A 159 7.31 -17.12 11.63
CA LEU A 159 6.04 -17.80 11.87
C LEU A 159 6.31 -19.26 12.19
N SER A 160 5.85 -19.75 13.33
CA SER A 160 6.08 -21.13 13.78
C SER A 160 4.77 -21.76 14.27
N LEU A 161 4.83 -23.06 14.59
CA LEU A 161 3.67 -23.86 15.01
C LEU A 161 2.58 -24.00 13.94
N ILE A 162 2.95 -23.89 12.67
CA ILE A 162 2.03 -24.05 11.55
C ILE A 162 1.94 -25.55 11.21
N PRO A 163 0.75 -26.20 11.24
CA PRO A 163 0.63 -27.61 10.89
C PRO A 163 1.15 -27.89 9.48
N GLN A 164 1.87 -29.00 9.32
CA GLN A 164 2.53 -29.33 8.05
C GLN A 164 1.55 -29.78 6.94
N ASP A 165 0.35 -30.23 7.34
CA ASP A 165 -0.72 -30.63 6.44
C ASP A 165 -1.49 -29.45 5.84
N ILE A 166 -1.22 -28.23 6.29
CA ILE A 166 -1.85 -27.02 5.79
C ILE A 166 -0.97 -26.39 4.71
N TYR A 167 -1.57 -26.13 3.56
CA TYR A 167 -0.93 -25.41 2.48
C TYR A 167 -0.90 -23.91 2.73
N LEU A 168 0.27 -23.32 2.69
CA LEU A 168 0.51 -21.88 2.75
C LEU A 168 0.99 -21.35 1.40
N GLU A 169 0.61 -20.14 1.08
CA GLU A 169 1.12 -19.43 -0.09
C GLU A 169 1.96 -18.21 0.31
N THR A 170 3.05 -17.98 -0.43
CA THR A 170 3.77 -16.71 -0.32
C THR A 170 2.84 -15.57 -0.71
N GLY A 171 2.76 -14.55 0.15
CA GLY A 171 1.84 -13.43 -0.02
C GLY A 171 0.54 -13.55 0.81
N ASP A 172 0.32 -14.68 1.49
CA ASP A 172 -0.79 -14.77 2.44
C ASP A 172 -0.66 -13.70 3.53
N SER A 173 -1.75 -13.02 3.84
CA SER A 173 -1.79 -11.99 4.88
C SER A 173 -1.66 -12.58 6.27
N VAL A 174 -0.95 -11.89 7.16
CA VAL A 174 -0.77 -12.30 8.56
C VAL A 174 -1.36 -11.23 9.46
N MET A 175 -2.31 -11.64 10.31
CA MET A 175 -3.07 -10.74 11.19
C MET A 175 -2.99 -11.19 12.65
N THR A 176 -3.18 -10.23 13.59
CA THR A 176 -3.23 -10.51 15.02
C THR A 176 -4.44 -11.37 15.38
N ALA A 177 -4.21 -12.38 16.22
CA ALA A 177 -5.23 -13.24 16.84
C ALA A 177 -4.99 -13.44 18.35
N ASP A 178 -4.18 -12.60 18.96
CA ASP A 178 -3.84 -12.67 20.39
C ASP A 178 -4.84 -11.86 21.22
N LYS A 179 -5.21 -12.38 22.39
CA LYS A 179 -6.18 -11.76 23.30
C LYS A 179 -5.74 -10.40 23.88
N ASN A 180 -4.44 -10.12 23.88
CA ASN A 180 -3.88 -8.88 24.43
C ASN A 180 -3.81 -7.75 23.37
N PHE A 181 -4.20 -8.03 22.14
CA PHE A 181 -4.18 -7.09 21.03
C PHE A 181 -5.54 -7.03 20.33
N PRO A 182 -5.89 -5.92 19.72
CA PRO A 182 -7.03 -5.86 18.81
C PRO A 182 -6.91 -6.96 17.74
N TYR A 183 -8.02 -7.65 17.51
CA TYR A 183 -8.08 -8.69 16.49
C TYR A 183 -8.01 -8.11 15.07
N GLY A 184 -7.30 -8.78 14.17
CA GLY A 184 -7.27 -8.43 12.75
C GLY A 184 -6.34 -7.29 12.38
N LEU A 185 -5.42 -6.86 13.27
CA LEU A 185 -4.36 -5.93 12.86
C LEU A 185 -3.36 -6.66 11.96
N GLU A 186 -2.98 -6.02 10.87
CA GLU A 186 -2.02 -6.53 9.90
C GLU A 186 -0.60 -6.49 10.46
N LEU A 187 0.15 -7.58 10.28
CA LEU A 187 1.57 -7.67 10.61
C LEU A 187 2.43 -7.64 9.33
N GLY A 188 1.92 -8.22 8.26
CA GLY A 188 2.60 -8.36 6.97
C GLY A 188 2.08 -9.56 6.19
N PHE A 189 2.97 -10.17 5.43
CA PHE A 189 2.66 -11.27 4.53
C PHE A 189 3.63 -12.44 4.72
N VAL A 190 3.18 -13.64 4.37
CA VAL A 190 4.05 -14.81 4.31
C VAL A 190 5.08 -14.60 3.18
N GLY A 191 6.34 -14.61 3.54
CA GLY A 191 7.46 -14.55 2.60
C GLY A 191 7.95 -15.95 2.23
N ARG A 192 9.14 -16.34 2.73
CA ARG A 192 9.73 -17.66 2.48
C ARG A 192 9.15 -18.71 3.43
N ILE A 193 8.70 -19.83 2.89
CA ILE A 193 8.23 -20.99 3.65
C ILE A 193 9.39 -21.97 3.80
N GLU A 194 9.63 -22.44 5.04
CA GLU A 194 10.70 -23.37 5.38
C GLU A 194 10.09 -24.68 5.87
N ASN A 195 10.18 -25.70 5.05
CA ASN A 195 9.71 -27.05 5.38
C ASN A 195 10.89 -27.95 5.71
N ALA A 196 10.93 -28.49 6.92
CA ALA A 196 11.87 -29.55 7.25
C ALA A 196 11.18 -30.93 7.10
N GLU A 197 11.81 -31.85 6.37
CA GLU A 197 11.27 -33.20 6.23
C GLU A 197 11.25 -33.91 7.59
N GLY A 198 10.08 -34.38 8.00
CA GLY A 198 9.87 -35.13 9.22
C GLY A 198 9.42 -34.35 10.44
N ASP A 199 9.28 -33.03 10.34
CA ASP A 199 8.72 -32.21 11.41
C ASP A 199 7.18 -32.23 11.40
N VAL A 200 6.55 -32.01 12.55
CA VAL A 200 5.09 -31.89 12.69
C VAL A 200 4.60 -30.51 12.26
N PHE A 201 5.47 -29.54 12.37
CA PHE A 201 5.19 -28.14 12.06
C PHE A 201 6.14 -27.61 10.98
N GLN A 202 5.64 -26.74 10.15
CA GLN A 202 6.41 -25.93 9.22
C GLN A 202 6.65 -24.53 9.79
N GLU A 203 7.69 -23.87 9.29
CA GLU A 203 8.01 -22.49 9.64
C GLU A 203 7.97 -21.61 8.38
N ALA A 204 7.72 -20.32 8.57
CA ALA A 204 7.80 -19.35 7.50
C ALA A 204 8.41 -18.04 7.99
N ILE A 205 9.00 -17.28 7.11
CA ILE A 205 9.49 -15.92 7.38
C ILE A 205 8.39 -14.93 7.01
N LEU A 206 8.06 -14.03 7.94
CA LEU A 206 7.13 -12.95 7.73
C LEU A 206 7.84 -11.78 7.02
N GLU A 207 7.28 -11.29 5.95
CA GLU A 207 7.62 -9.99 5.37
C GLU A 207 6.75 -8.91 6.01
N PRO A 208 7.34 -8.00 6.84
CA PRO A 208 6.56 -7.02 7.59
C PRO A 208 5.95 -5.96 6.68
N ALA A 209 4.73 -5.50 7.00
CA ALA A 209 4.01 -4.45 6.27
C ALA A 209 4.69 -3.07 6.38
N PHE A 210 5.67 -2.88 7.26
CA PHE A 210 6.38 -1.62 7.44
C PHE A 210 7.86 -1.82 7.76
N LYS A 211 8.64 -0.74 7.59
CA LYS A 211 10.04 -0.69 8.05
C LYS A 211 10.17 0.38 9.13
N VAL A 212 10.83 0.06 10.24
CA VAL A 212 10.99 0.98 11.39
C VAL A 212 11.61 2.32 10.98
N LYS A 213 12.56 2.31 10.03
CA LYS A 213 13.22 3.54 9.53
C LYS A 213 12.27 4.50 8.82
N ASP A 214 11.14 4.00 8.32
CA ASP A 214 10.16 4.78 7.54
C ASP A 214 9.04 5.36 8.42
N LEU A 215 8.96 4.90 9.69
CA LEU A 215 7.97 5.40 10.63
C LEU A 215 8.25 6.86 11.01
N ARG A 216 7.33 7.75 10.68
CA ARG A 216 7.34 9.17 11.09
C ARG A 216 6.23 9.48 12.06
N ASN A 217 5.10 8.85 11.89
CA ASN A 217 3.94 8.98 12.73
C ASN A 217 3.35 7.59 13.00
N VAL A 218 2.79 7.43 14.18
CA VAL A 218 2.03 6.26 14.61
C VAL A 218 0.76 6.71 15.31
N ALA A 219 -0.11 5.77 15.65
CA ALA A 219 -1.31 6.03 16.43
C ALA A 219 -1.43 5.02 17.58
N ILE A 220 -2.14 5.40 18.63
CA ILE A 220 -2.57 4.47 19.69
C ILE A 220 -3.94 3.93 19.28
N TYR A 221 -4.07 2.63 19.26
CA TYR A 221 -5.33 1.94 19.07
C TYR A 221 -6.03 1.78 20.44
N ARG A 222 -7.26 2.28 20.54
CA ARG A 222 -8.12 2.18 21.74
C ARG A 222 -9.49 1.68 21.39
#